data_10d194c915354691011e7d76672f69fe
#
_entry.id   10d194c915354691011e7d76672f69fe
#
_cell.length_a   1.000
_cell.length_b   1.000
_cell.length_c   1.000
_cell.angle_alpha   90.00
_cell.angle_beta   90.00
_cell.angle_gamma   90.00
#
_symmetry.space_group_name_H-M   'P 1'
#
loop_
_entity.id
_entity.type
_entity.pdbx_description
1 polymer ?
#
loop_
_entity_poly.entity_id
_entity_poly.type
_entity_poly.pdbx_seq_one_letter_code
_entity_poly.pdbx_strand_id
1 'polypeptide(L)'
;MPTCNRTVHHISSGPLNGGAGRAGYRLHQGLLSIQQNSHWIQARMPAPETQALTNWLKPKRKKKLFSFRKKNDRRFFRRAFQGSKTCATNPESWGNSEYFLSKELPSIYNFHWMGDFLDWPTTLPELTQKCPIVWTLHDINPTQGAWHYTPVEDEINDERTKWEQRAYSIKENALREVDPRRLVFVGPSKWMVDQCKESALTNKFESIHIPYGLDATIFSPIDTNTAKKALGIDPSQKVIGFIADSISDPRKGIAALHQALNTLARMGYEQNRPYHSALVYGKSLTSTHL
;
A
#
# COMPACT_ATOMS: atom_id res chain seq x y z
N MET A 1 11.06 -1.04 31.62
CA MET A 1 11.61 0.01 30.73
C MET A 1 10.73 1.25 30.89
N PRO A 2 11.26 2.46 30.96
CA PRO A 2 10.42 3.65 31.03
C PRO A 2 9.54 3.69 29.78
N THR A 3 8.23 3.74 29.96
CA THR A 3 7.26 3.91 28.86
C THR A 3 7.56 5.24 28.20
N CYS A 4 8.09 5.19 26.98
CA CYS A 4 8.32 6.39 26.19
C CYS A 4 6.94 6.98 25.88
N ASN A 5 6.61 8.11 26.49
CA ASN A 5 5.29 8.76 26.36
C ASN A 5 5.11 9.43 24.98
N ARG A 6 5.57 8.76 23.92
CA ARG A 6 5.45 9.23 22.54
C ARG A 6 4.13 8.75 21.95
N THR A 7 3.42 9.64 21.30
CA THR A 7 2.17 9.34 20.61
C THR A 7 2.43 9.14 19.12
N VAL A 8 1.94 8.05 18.56
CA VAL A 8 2.03 7.74 17.11
C VAL A 8 0.65 7.87 16.49
N HIS A 9 0.52 8.71 15.46
CA HIS A 9 -0.69 8.78 14.66
C HIS A 9 -0.46 8.10 13.31
N HIS A 10 -1.12 6.95 13.10
CA HIS A 10 -1.17 6.26 11.81
C HIS A 10 -2.21 6.90 10.92
N ILE A 11 -1.86 7.15 9.67
CA ILE A 11 -2.76 7.73 8.67
C ILE A 11 -2.77 6.88 7.41
N SER A 12 -3.96 6.48 6.96
CA SER A 12 -4.16 5.77 5.70
C SER A 12 -5.36 6.31 4.95
N SER A 13 -5.23 6.49 3.64
CA SER A 13 -6.36 6.77 2.75
C SER A 13 -6.92 5.52 2.08
N GLY A 14 -6.22 4.40 2.18
CA GLY A 14 -6.69 3.10 1.67
C GLY A 14 -7.72 2.45 2.60
N PRO A 15 -8.57 1.58 2.08
CA PRO A 15 -9.58 0.88 2.89
C PRO A 15 -8.92 -0.08 3.90
N LEU A 16 -9.52 -0.22 5.08
CA LEU A 16 -9.01 -1.11 6.14
C LEU A 16 -8.97 -2.60 5.71
N ASN A 17 -9.89 -3.03 4.87
CA ASN A 17 -9.94 -4.38 4.34
C ASN A 17 -8.98 -4.62 3.16
N GLY A 18 -8.27 -3.60 2.67
CA GLY A 18 -7.20 -3.73 1.69
C GLY A 18 -5.87 -4.13 2.33
N GLY A 19 -4.92 -4.60 1.52
CA GLY A 19 -3.61 -5.06 2.01
C GLY A 19 -2.85 -4.02 2.84
N ALA A 20 -2.76 -2.79 2.33
CA ALA A 20 -2.12 -1.67 3.02
C ALA A 20 -2.81 -1.29 4.34
N GLY A 21 -4.15 -1.23 4.32
CA GLY A 21 -4.95 -0.93 5.51
C GLY A 21 -4.77 -1.98 6.60
N ARG A 22 -4.86 -3.27 6.24
CA ARG A 22 -4.63 -4.38 7.18
C ARG A 22 -3.24 -4.36 7.79
N ALA A 23 -2.21 -4.15 6.98
CA ALA A 23 -0.82 -4.12 7.45
C ALA A 23 -0.58 -2.95 8.42
N GLY A 24 -1.04 -1.76 8.06
CA GLY A 24 -0.92 -0.59 8.93
C GLY A 24 -1.72 -0.72 10.22
N TYR A 25 -2.95 -1.25 10.14
CA TYR A 25 -3.78 -1.44 11.33
C TYR A 25 -3.23 -2.51 12.28
N ARG A 26 -2.61 -3.58 11.76
CA ARG A 26 -1.88 -4.56 12.60
C ARG A 26 -0.72 -3.91 13.35
N LEU A 27 0.04 -3.02 12.71
CA LEU A 27 1.10 -2.28 13.38
C LEU A 27 0.53 -1.40 14.51
N HIS A 28 -0.58 -0.69 14.25
CA HIS A 28 -1.28 0.08 15.28
C HIS A 28 -1.70 -0.79 16.47
N GLN A 29 -2.32 -1.95 16.23
CA GLN A 29 -2.70 -2.88 17.29
C GLN A 29 -1.49 -3.45 18.03
N GLY A 30 -0.41 -3.77 17.32
CA GLY A 30 0.85 -4.21 17.92
C GLY A 30 1.46 -3.16 18.86
N LEU A 31 1.41 -1.87 18.49
CA LEU A 31 1.86 -0.79 19.36
C LEU A 31 0.99 -0.68 20.62
N LEU A 32 -0.34 -0.79 20.48
CA LEU A 32 -1.24 -0.80 21.63
C LEU A 32 -0.98 -1.97 22.57
N SER A 33 -0.68 -3.16 22.05
CA SER A 33 -0.42 -4.35 22.87
C SER A 33 0.82 -4.23 23.74
N ILE A 34 1.78 -3.38 23.35
CA ILE A 34 2.96 -3.04 24.17
C ILE A 34 2.81 -1.72 24.92
N GLN A 35 1.57 -1.25 25.10
CA GLN A 35 1.22 -0.02 25.83
C GLN A 35 1.82 1.27 25.24
N GLN A 36 2.15 1.28 23.94
CA GLN A 36 2.55 2.48 23.23
C GLN A 36 1.31 3.26 22.79
N ASN A 37 1.27 4.57 23.11
CA ASN A 37 0.18 5.44 22.63
C ASN A 37 0.13 5.46 21.11
N SER A 38 -0.95 4.95 20.55
CA SER A 38 -1.15 4.83 19.12
C SER A 38 -2.59 5.17 18.74
N HIS A 39 -2.76 5.93 17.66
CA HIS A 39 -4.05 6.32 17.12
C HIS A 39 -4.13 5.98 15.62
N TRP A 40 -5.24 5.37 15.22
CA TRP A 40 -5.52 5.13 13.81
C TRP A 40 -6.44 6.21 13.23
N ILE A 41 -6.05 6.81 12.14
CA ILE A 41 -6.77 7.87 11.43
C ILE A 41 -7.06 7.41 10.01
N GLN A 42 -8.32 7.22 9.72
CA GLN A 42 -8.78 6.89 8.38
C GLN A 42 -9.04 8.17 7.59
N ALA A 43 -8.29 8.38 6.51
CA ALA A 43 -8.35 9.61 5.72
C ALA A 43 -9.53 9.68 4.73
N ARG A 44 -10.20 8.56 4.49
CA ARG A 44 -11.46 8.47 3.75
C ARG A 44 -12.52 7.83 4.64
N MET A 45 -13.79 7.98 4.25
CA MET A 45 -14.90 7.39 5.00
C MET A 45 -14.68 5.88 5.18
N PRO A 46 -14.67 5.38 6.43
CA PRO A 46 -14.53 3.95 6.68
C PRO A 46 -15.76 3.19 6.19
N ALA A 47 -15.60 1.90 5.95
CA ALA A 47 -16.74 1.01 5.81
C ALA A 47 -17.58 1.02 7.11
N PRO A 48 -18.89 0.80 7.05
CA PRO A 48 -19.78 0.84 8.23
C PRO A 48 -19.27 0.01 9.40
N GLU A 49 -18.67 -1.15 9.13
CA GLU A 49 -18.16 -2.07 10.14
C GLU A 49 -16.94 -1.53 10.90
N THR A 50 -16.21 -0.59 10.30
CA THR A 50 -14.99 -0.02 10.90
C THR A 50 -15.21 1.38 11.47
N GLN A 51 -16.39 1.95 11.32
CA GLN A 51 -16.68 3.33 11.68
C GLN A 51 -16.51 3.60 13.19
N ALA A 52 -16.82 2.61 14.02
CA ALA A 52 -16.66 2.72 15.47
C ALA A 52 -15.19 2.64 15.94
N LEU A 53 -14.30 2.10 15.11
CA LEU A 53 -12.90 1.83 15.44
C LEU A 53 -11.94 2.90 14.92
N THR A 54 -12.41 3.80 14.05
CA THR A 54 -11.54 4.73 13.33
C THR A 54 -11.99 6.18 13.45
N ASN A 55 -11.04 7.07 13.70
CA ASN A 55 -11.24 8.48 13.47
C ASN A 55 -11.04 8.78 11.99
N TRP A 56 -11.99 9.44 11.35
CA TRP A 56 -11.89 9.79 9.93
C TRP A 56 -12.02 11.29 9.69
N LEU A 57 -11.41 11.73 8.59
CA LEU A 57 -11.27 13.12 8.23
C LEU A 57 -12.40 13.56 7.30
N LYS A 58 -13.23 14.47 7.76
CA LYS A 58 -14.20 15.15 6.88
C LYS A 58 -13.45 16.18 6.03
N PRO A 59 -13.56 16.13 4.67
CA PRO A 59 -12.96 17.15 3.84
C PRO A 59 -13.61 18.51 4.12
N LYS A 60 -12.80 19.50 4.54
CA LYS A 60 -13.26 20.89 4.63
C LYS A 60 -13.31 21.52 3.23
N ARG A 61 -14.39 22.23 2.92
CA ARG A 61 -14.51 22.99 1.66
C ARG A 61 -13.53 24.15 1.64
N LYS A 62 -12.52 24.14 0.77
CA LYS A 62 -11.61 25.28 0.55
C LYS A 62 -12.18 26.31 -0.42
N LYS A 63 -11.69 27.57 -0.32
CA LYS A 63 -12.11 28.77 -1.07
C LYS A 63 -12.15 28.55 -2.59
N LYS A 64 -13.19 29.10 -3.24
CA LYS A 64 -13.63 28.82 -4.62
C LYS A 64 -12.60 29.01 -5.77
N LEU A 65 -11.64 29.91 -5.67
CA LEU A 65 -10.81 30.31 -6.82
C LEU A 65 -9.66 29.35 -7.17
N PHE A 66 -9.03 28.73 -6.18
CA PHE A 66 -7.97 27.71 -6.38
C PHE A 66 -8.54 26.37 -6.87
N SER A 67 -9.84 26.21 -6.79
CA SER A 67 -10.60 24.99 -7.03
C SER A 67 -10.74 24.64 -8.53
N PHE A 68 -10.81 25.62 -9.44
CA PHE A 68 -11.13 25.36 -10.85
C PHE A 68 -9.97 24.69 -11.60
N ARG A 69 -8.74 25.20 -11.47
CA ARG A 69 -7.56 24.61 -12.13
C ARG A 69 -7.29 23.20 -11.63
N LYS A 70 -7.25 23.02 -10.31
CA LYS A 70 -7.08 21.67 -9.70
C LYS A 70 -8.22 20.71 -10.04
N LYS A 71 -9.46 21.20 -10.20
CA LYS A 71 -10.61 20.38 -10.60
C LYS A 71 -10.49 19.90 -12.05
N ASN A 72 -10.05 20.76 -12.96
CA ASN A 72 -9.81 20.40 -14.35
C ASN A 72 -8.62 19.44 -14.48
N ASP A 73 -7.50 19.73 -13.83
CA ASP A 73 -6.32 18.85 -13.80
C ASP A 73 -6.68 17.45 -13.29
N ARG A 74 -7.48 17.36 -12.23
CA ARG A 74 -7.95 16.07 -11.72
C ARG A 74 -8.86 15.33 -12.71
N ARG A 75 -9.70 16.05 -13.46
CA ARG A 75 -10.56 15.46 -14.51
C ARG A 75 -9.71 14.91 -15.65
N PHE A 76 -8.72 15.68 -16.12
CA PHE A 76 -7.81 15.24 -17.18
C PHE A 76 -6.93 14.07 -16.71
N PHE A 77 -6.38 14.13 -15.50
CA PHE A 77 -5.65 13.02 -14.91
C PHE A 77 -6.48 11.73 -14.89
N ARG A 78 -7.71 11.80 -14.36
CA ARG A 78 -8.60 10.63 -14.33
C ARG A 78 -8.91 10.10 -15.72
N ARG A 79 -9.05 10.96 -16.72
CA ARG A 79 -9.28 10.56 -18.11
C ARG A 79 -8.04 9.83 -18.67
N ALA A 80 -6.85 10.36 -18.46
CA ALA A 80 -5.60 9.77 -18.93
C ALA A 80 -5.38 8.35 -18.37
N PHE A 81 -5.73 8.14 -17.09
CA PHE A 81 -5.58 6.85 -16.42
C PHE A 81 -6.86 6.00 -16.42
N GLN A 82 -7.89 6.40 -17.16
CA GLN A 82 -9.11 5.60 -17.32
C GLN A 82 -8.77 4.28 -18.02
N GLY A 83 -9.24 3.16 -17.45
CA GLY A 83 -8.98 1.82 -17.97
C GLY A 83 -7.57 1.29 -17.70
N SER A 84 -6.69 2.04 -17.02
CA SER A 84 -5.41 1.51 -16.57
C SER A 84 -5.61 0.40 -15.53
N LYS A 85 -4.88 -0.70 -15.68
CA LYS A 85 -4.82 -1.80 -14.72
C LYS A 85 -3.88 -1.48 -13.56
N THR A 86 -2.88 -0.63 -13.81
CA THR A 86 -1.92 -0.18 -12.80
C THR A 86 -2.45 1.08 -12.12
N CYS A 87 -2.44 1.08 -10.79
CA CYS A 87 -2.91 2.19 -9.99
C CYS A 87 -2.01 3.43 -10.18
N ALA A 88 -2.65 4.58 -10.36
CA ALA A 88 -1.99 5.89 -10.42
C ALA A 88 -2.78 6.91 -9.59
N THR A 89 -2.07 7.85 -8.94
CA THR A 89 -2.68 8.93 -8.15
C THR A 89 -2.00 10.27 -8.42
N ASN A 90 -2.78 11.35 -8.30
CA ASN A 90 -2.26 12.69 -8.47
C ASN A 90 -1.66 13.18 -7.15
N PRO A 91 -0.40 13.67 -7.13
CA PRO A 91 0.23 14.23 -5.93
C PRO A 91 -0.40 15.55 -5.46
N GLU A 92 -1.13 16.25 -6.30
CA GLU A 92 -1.91 17.44 -5.93
C GLU A 92 -3.30 17.01 -5.47
N SER A 93 -3.46 16.72 -4.20
CA SER A 93 -4.74 16.39 -3.64
C SER A 93 -5.46 17.62 -3.05
N TRP A 94 -6.67 17.43 -2.56
CA TRP A 94 -7.42 18.46 -1.83
C TRP A 94 -6.90 18.68 -0.40
N GLY A 95 -5.68 18.24 -0.12
CA GLY A 95 -4.98 18.15 1.14
C GLY A 95 -5.58 18.97 2.28
N ASN A 96 -5.90 18.32 3.36
CA ASN A 96 -6.31 18.97 4.59
C ASN A 96 -5.09 19.21 5.48
N SER A 97 -4.12 20.04 5.01
CA SER A 97 -3.02 20.46 5.86
C SER A 97 -3.54 21.05 7.18
N GLU A 98 -4.62 21.83 7.12
CA GLU A 98 -5.30 22.34 8.32
C GLU A 98 -5.72 21.26 9.30
N TYR A 99 -6.07 20.05 8.83
CA TYR A 99 -6.38 18.94 9.72
C TYR A 99 -5.16 18.50 10.53
N PHE A 100 -4.02 18.33 9.85
CA PHE A 100 -2.78 17.92 10.48
C PHE A 100 -2.23 19.00 11.43
N LEU A 101 -2.60 20.26 11.22
CA LEU A 101 -2.03 21.40 11.92
C LEU A 101 -2.96 22.00 12.98
N SER A 102 -4.25 21.65 12.98
CA SER A 102 -5.26 22.24 13.88
C SER A 102 -5.50 21.46 15.16
N LYS A 103 -4.85 20.31 15.36
CA LYS A 103 -4.94 19.46 16.53
C LYS A 103 -3.60 19.37 17.24
N GLU A 104 -3.60 18.88 18.45
CA GLU A 104 -2.40 18.50 19.15
C GLU A 104 -1.58 17.54 18.30
N LEU A 105 -0.32 17.93 18.04
CA LEU A 105 0.56 17.16 17.16
C LEU A 105 1.02 15.89 17.90
N PRO A 106 1.04 14.73 17.23
CA PRO A 106 1.64 13.54 17.80
C PRO A 106 3.17 13.70 17.88
N SER A 107 3.83 12.79 18.56
CA SER A 107 5.29 12.70 18.52
C SER A 107 5.80 12.27 17.17
N ILE A 108 5.02 11.42 16.45
CA ILE A 108 5.35 10.88 15.14
C ILE A 108 4.05 10.68 14.34
N TYR A 109 4.06 11.08 13.07
CA TYR A 109 3.10 10.57 12.09
C TYR A 109 3.66 9.32 11.42
N ASN A 110 2.87 8.26 11.34
CA ASN A 110 3.15 7.11 10.48
C ASN A 110 2.18 7.11 9.29
N PHE A 111 2.72 7.46 8.13
CA PHE A 111 1.97 7.40 6.88
C PHE A 111 1.96 5.99 6.33
N HIS A 112 0.80 5.57 5.84
CA HIS A 112 0.61 4.34 5.11
C HIS A 112 0.28 4.66 3.64
N TRP A 113 -0.79 4.09 3.10
CA TRP A 113 -1.20 4.41 1.74
C TRP A 113 -1.84 5.79 1.68
N MET A 114 -1.19 6.75 1.00
CA MET A 114 -1.55 8.17 1.00
C MET A 114 -2.09 8.65 -0.35
N GLY A 115 -2.34 7.72 -1.28
CA GLY A 115 -2.81 8.05 -2.63
C GLY A 115 -4.08 8.89 -2.66
N ASP A 116 -4.14 9.90 -3.55
CA ASP A 116 -5.24 10.85 -3.70
C ASP A 116 -5.64 11.61 -2.42
N PHE A 117 -4.83 11.58 -1.38
CA PHE A 117 -5.10 12.23 -0.09
C PHE A 117 -4.05 13.28 0.27
N LEU A 118 -2.77 12.90 0.23
CA LEU A 118 -1.68 13.82 0.55
C LEU A 118 -1.52 14.87 -0.55
N ASP A 119 -1.54 16.14 -0.16
CA ASP A 119 -1.13 17.25 -1.03
C ASP A 119 0.38 17.44 -0.87
N TRP A 120 1.15 16.86 -1.77
CA TRP A 120 2.60 16.85 -1.68
C TRP A 120 3.19 18.27 -1.65
N PRO A 121 2.75 19.23 -2.52
CA PRO A 121 3.38 20.55 -2.58
C PRO A 121 3.25 21.37 -1.31
N THR A 122 2.19 21.18 -0.53
CA THR A 122 1.92 22.05 0.63
C THR A 122 1.96 21.29 1.95
N THR A 123 1.27 20.14 2.01
CA THR A 123 1.09 19.43 3.30
C THR A 123 2.38 18.77 3.77
N LEU A 124 3.14 18.11 2.87
CA LEU A 124 4.30 17.35 3.28
C LEU A 124 5.43 18.23 3.82
N PRO A 125 5.86 19.31 3.13
CA PRO A 125 6.88 20.23 3.67
C PRO A 125 6.46 20.88 4.98
N GLU A 126 5.24 21.40 5.06
CA GLU A 126 4.74 22.08 6.27
C GLU A 126 4.66 21.12 7.46
N LEU A 127 4.21 19.90 7.24
CA LEU A 127 4.05 18.91 8.31
C LEU A 127 5.40 18.43 8.84
N THR A 128 6.37 18.18 7.96
CA THR A 128 7.71 17.73 8.37
C THR A 128 8.47 18.79 9.17
N GLN A 129 8.20 20.09 8.98
CA GLN A 129 8.75 21.14 9.84
C GLN A 129 8.26 21.03 11.29
N LYS A 130 7.06 20.51 11.51
CA LYS A 130 6.40 20.47 12.82
C LYS A 130 6.52 19.11 13.49
N CYS A 131 6.43 18.02 12.73
CA CYS A 131 6.40 16.66 13.26
C CYS A 131 7.19 15.71 12.36
N PRO A 132 8.03 14.82 12.89
CA PRO A 132 8.69 13.79 12.09
C PRO A 132 7.68 12.80 11.52
N ILE A 133 7.99 12.30 10.33
CA ILE A 133 7.17 11.35 9.60
C ILE A 133 7.94 10.05 9.40
N VAL A 134 7.34 8.94 9.75
CA VAL A 134 7.70 7.61 9.28
C VAL A 134 6.72 7.24 8.17
N TRP A 135 7.21 6.91 6.98
CA TRP A 135 6.34 6.47 5.89
C TRP A 135 6.51 4.97 5.65
N THR A 136 5.57 4.19 6.18
CA THR A 136 5.52 2.75 5.93
C THR A 136 4.95 2.50 4.54
N LEU A 137 5.80 2.02 3.64
CA LEU A 137 5.47 1.80 2.25
C LEU A 137 4.62 0.54 2.06
N HIS A 138 3.66 0.63 1.15
CA HIS A 138 2.82 -0.48 0.70
C HIS A 138 2.88 -0.65 -0.82
N ASP A 139 3.49 0.30 -1.48
CA ASP A 139 3.80 0.36 -2.91
C ASP A 139 4.97 1.32 -3.15
N ILE A 140 5.38 1.48 -4.40
CA ILE A 140 6.51 2.34 -4.76
C ILE A 140 6.09 3.75 -5.21
N ASN A 141 4.86 4.19 -4.96
CA ASN A 141 4.41 5.52 -5.39
C ASN A 141 5.29 6.67 -4.89
N PRO A 142 5.85 6.66 -3.66
CA PRO A 142 6.76 7.72 -3.24
C PRO A 142 8.06 7.82 -4.05
N THR A 143 8.48 6.75 -4.70
CA THR A 143 9.69 6.70 -5.53
C THR A 143 9.45 7.02 -7.01
N GLN A 144 8.19 7.21 -7.41
CA GLN A 144 7.74 7.47 -8.77
C GLN A 144 6.87 8.74 -8.82
N GLY A 145 6.43 9.14 -10.01
CA GLY A 145 5.50 10.25 -10.18
C GLY A 145 4.08 9.89 -9.76
N ALA A 146 3.29 9.43 -10.71
CA ALA A 146 1.87 9.09 -10.49
C ALA A 146 1.66 7.62 -10.14
N TRP A 147 2.46 6.71 -10.71
CA TRP A 147 2.27 5.28 -10.60
C TRP A 147 2.53 4.74 -9.19
N HIS A 148 1.78 3.70 -8.81
CA HIS A 148 1.98 2.95 -7.57
C HIS A 148 2.81 1.68 -7.76
N TYR A 149 2.91 1.22 -9.01
CA TYR A 149 3.67 0.04 -9.43
C TYR A 149 4.29 0.33 -10.78
N THR A 150 5.30 -0.40 -11.18
CA THR A 150 5.83 -0.33 -12.54
C THR A 150 4.71 -0.70 -13.53
N PRO A 151 4.30 0.22 -14.42
CA PRO A 151 3.27 -0.08 -15.41
C PRO A 151 3.79 -1.10 -16.43
N VAL A 152 2.88 -1.91 -16.97
CA VAL A 152 3.19 -2.77 -18.11
C VAL A 152 3.29 -1.94 -19.39
N GLU A 153 4.02 -2.43 -20.38
CA GLU A 153 4.37 -1.66 -21.58
C GLU A 153 3.15 -1.11 -22.33
N ASP A 154 2.07 -1.88 -22.43
CA ASP A 154 0.81 -1.48 -23.08
C ASP A 154 0.04 -0.38 -22.31
N GLU A 155 0.42 -0.09 -21.09
CA GLU A 155 -0.14 1.02 -20.31
C GLU A 155 0.60 2.35 -20.47
N ILE A 156 1.79 2.32 -21.11
CA ILE A 156 2.62 3.49 -21.33
C ILE A 156 2.20 4.17 -22.64
N ASN A 157 1.77 5.43 -22.55
CA ASN A 157 1.48 6.28 -23.70
C ASN A 157 1.88 7.73 -23.39
N ASP A 158 1.90 8.59 -24.42
CA ASP A 158 2.37 9.98 -24.31
C ASP A 158 1.62 10.79 -23.23
N GLU A 159 0.31 10.60 -23.11
CA GLU A 159 -0.49 11.34 -22.14
C GLU A 159 -0.17 10.92 -20.72
N ARG A 160 -0.09 9.62 -20.45
CA ARG A 160 0.29 9.07 -19.13
C ARG A 160 1.73 9.40 -18.77
N THR A 161 2.63 9.36 -19.73
CA THR A 161 4.04 9.76 -19.55
C THR A 161 4.16 11.23 -19.15
N LYS A 162 3.42 12.13 -19.80
CA LYS A 162 3.37 13.56 -19.40
C LYS A 162 2.86 13.73 -17.97
N TRP A 163 1.83 12.99 -17.60
CA TRP A 163 1.33 13.02 -16.22
C TRP A 163 2.30 12.45 -15.20
N GLU A 164 3.00 11.36 -15.55
CA GLU A 164 4.06 10.79 -14.71
C GLU A 164 5.19 11.79 -14.46
N GLN A 165 5.71 12.41 -15.52
CA GLN A 165 6.75 13.43 -15.44
C GLN A 165 6.32 14.65 -14.62
N ARG A 166 5.08 15.12 -14.84
CA ARG A 166 4.50 16.22 -14.05
C ARG A 166 4.39 15.85 -12.58
N ALA A 167 3.86 14.68 -12.28
CA ALA A 167 3.71 14.20 -10.91
C ALA A 167 5.09 14.02 -10.23
N TYR A 168 6.06 13.52 -10.96
CA TYR A 168 7.44 13.40 -10.51
C TYR A 168 8.02 14.77 -10.11
N SER A 169 7.92 15.77 -11.00
CA SER A 169 8.43 17.13 -10.74
C SER A 169 7.73 17.79 -9.54
N ILE A 170 6.43 17.55 -9.34
CA ILE A 170 5.70 18.04 -8.17
C ILE A 170 6.25 17.44 -6.88
N LYS A 171 6.47 16.12 -6.86
CA LYS A 171 7.03 15.42 -5.71
C LYS A 171 8.48 15.83 -5.44
N GLU A 172 9.29 15.95 -6.48
CA GLU A 172 10.67 16.40 -6.38
C GLU A 172 10.76 17.79 -5.71
N ASN A 173 9.97 18.74 -6.17
CA ASN A 173 9.91 20.07 -5.58
C ASN A 173 9.47 20.03 -4.12
N ALA A 174 8.43 19.26 -3.81
CA ALA A 174 7.96 19.10 -2.43
C ALA A 174 9.04 18.49 -1.51
N LEU A 175 9.73 17.45 -1.99
CA LEU A 175 10.75 16.77 -1.22
C LEU A 175 12.04 17.61 -1.05
N ARG A 176 12.33 18.56 -1.94
CA ARG A 176 13.46 19.51 -1.75
C ARG A 176 13.30 20.33 -0.47
N GLU A 177 12.06 20.66 -0.10
CA GLU A 177 11.74 21.45 1.09
C GLU A 177 11.71 20.62 2.39
N VAL A 178 11.87 19.30 2.31
CA VAL A 178 11.84 18.40 3.46
C VAL A 178 13.24 18.17 4.00
N ASP A 179 13.43 18.41 5.31
CA ASP A 179 14.66 18.03 6.02
C ASP A 179 14.78 16.49 6.04
N PRO A 180 15.87 15.91 5.51
CA PRO A 180 16.04 14.46 5.47
C PRO A 180 15.95 13.76 6.84
N ARG A 181 16.25 14.47 7.93
CA ARG A 181 16.15 13.93 9.30
C ARG A 181 14.73 13.82 9.81
N ARG A 182 13.76 14.37 9.08
CA ARG A 182 12.35 14.46 9.50
C ARG A 182 11.43 13.52 8.73
N LEU A 183 11.96 12.76 7.78
CA LEU A 183 11.22 11.79 6.98
C LEU A 183 12.06 10.51 6.83
N VAL A 184 11.50 9.39 7.26
CA VAL A 184 12.09 8.05 7.13
C VAL A 184 11.11 7.16 6.36
N PHE A 185 11.61 6.42 5.38
CA PHE A 185 10.84 5.40 4.68
C PHE A 185 11.07 4.02 5.31
N VAL A 186 9.99 3.28 5.53
CA VAL A 186 10.05 1.90 5.99
C VAL A 186 9.51 0.99 4.89
N GLY A 187 10.38 0.16 4.33
CA GLY A 187 10.04 -0.83 3.32
C GLY A 187 9.78 -2.22 3.95
N PRO A 188 8.68 -2.91 3.63
CA PRO A 188 8.39 -4.25 4.12
C PRO A 188 9.26 -5.35 3.50
N SER A 189 10.04 -5.02 2.48
CA SER A 189 11.00 -5.89 1.82
C SER A 189 12.29 -5.13 1.48
N LYS A 190 13.38 -5.88 1.32
CA LYS A 190 14.66 -5.32 0.86
C LYS A 190 14.50 -4.65 -0.50
N TRP A 191 13.78 -5.29 -1.43
CA TRP A 191 13.48 -4.74 -2.75
C TRP A 191 12.87 -3.34 -2.66
N MET A 192 11.90 -3.13 -1.76
CA MET A 192 11.25 -1.80 -1.61
C MET A 192 12.20 -0.76 -1.04
N VAL A 193 13.10 -1.15 -0.13
CA VAL A 193 14.18 -0.27 0.36
C VAL A 193 15.16 0.08 -0.77
N ASP A 194 15.50 -0.88 -1.62
CA ASP A 194 16.37 -0.64 -2.77
C ASP A 194 15.71 0.33 -3.76
N GLN A 195 14.41 0.19 -4.02
CA GLN A 195 13.65 1.18 -4.81
C GLN A 195 13.73 2.60 -4.23
N CYS A 196 13.70 2.76 -2.91
CA CYS A 196 13.87 4.07 -2.27
C CYS A 196 15.29 4.63 -2.46
N LYS A 197 16.31 3.79 -2.38
CA LYS A 197 17.72 4.19 -2.53
C LYS A 197 18.07 4.52 -3.97
N GLU A 198 17.47 3.84 -4.93
CA GLU A 198 17.72 4.04 -6.36
C GLU A 198 17.00 5.27 -6.92
N SER A 199 15.85 5.63 -6.35
CA SER A 199 15.06 6.77 -6.83
C SER A 199 15.66 8.11 -6.42
N ALA A 200 15.85 9.01 -7.38
CA ALA A 200 16.30 10.38 -7.10
C ALA A 200 15.31 11.18 -6.23
N LEU A 201 14.06 10.78 -6.14
CA LEU A 201 13.08 11.40 -5.23
C LEU A 201 13.39 11.10 -3.77
N THR A 202 13.83 9.89 -3.46
CA THR A 202 13.86 9.37 -2.10
C THR A 202 15.25 9.01 -1.56
N ASN A 203 16.27 8.94 -2.42
CA ASN A 203 17.62 8.47 -2.05
C ASN A 203 18.33 9.30 -0.99
N LYS A 204 17.93 10.56 -0.79
CA LYS A 204 18.48 11.42 0.27
C LYS A 204 17.89 11.16 1.66
N PHE A 205 16.81 10.37 1.74
CA PHE A 205 16.15 10.03 2.98
C PHE A 205 16.57 8.65 3.48
N GLU A 206 16.56 8.48 4.79
CA GLU A 206 16.79 7.17 5.39
C GLU A 206 15.70 6.18 4.98
N SER A 207 16.11 4.97 4.61
CA SER A 207 15.20 3.89 4.25
C SER A 207 15.57 2.62 5.00
N ILE A 208 14.63 2.06 5.75
CA ILE A 208 14.83 0.95 6.68
C ILE A 208 13.95 -0.23 6.26
N HIS A 209 14.51 -1.43 6.32
CA HIS A 209 13.76 -2.67 6.11
C HIS A 209 13.14 -3.14 7.43
N ILE A 210 11.81 -3.08 7.51
CA ILE A 210 11.03 -3.63 8.62
C ILE A 210 9.86 -4.43 8.01
N PRO A 211 9.87 -5.77 8.08
CA PRO A 211 8.77 -6.60 7.60
C PRO A 211 7.45 -6.29 8.30
N TYR A 212 6.33 -6.57 7.63
CA TYR A 212 5.02 -6.45 8.28
C TYR A 212 4.88 -7.41 9.45
N GLY A 213 4.28 -6.92 10.52
CA GLY A 213 3.90 -7.75 11.66
C GLY A 213 2.78 -8.73 11.32
N LEU A 214 2.79 -9.87 11.98
CA LEU A 214 1.78 -10.92 11.87
C LEU A 214 1.38 -11.36 13.29
N ASP A 215 0.10 -11.58 13.51
CA ASP A 215 -0.41 -12.14 14.77
C ASP A 215 -0.08 -13.65 14.83
N ALA A 216 0.94 -14.00 15.59
CA ALA A 216 1.40 -15.39 15.74
C ALA A 216 0.42 -16.28 16.51
N THR A 217 -0.57 -15.71 17.21
CA THR A 217 -1.62 -16.50 17.86
C THR A 217 -2.64 -17.05 16.87
N ILE A 218 -2.83 -16.34 15.75
CA ILE A 218 -3.73 -16.71 14.66
C ILE A 218 -2.98 -17.44 13.55
N PHE A 219 -1.80 -16.93 13.19
CA PHE A 219 -1.00 -17.43 12.06
C PHE A 219 0.21 -18.20 12.61
N SER A 220 0.00 -19.43 12.99
CA SER A 220 1.03 -20.33 13.47
C SER A 220 1.13 -21.57 12.58
N PRO A 221 2.32 -22.16 12.44
CA PRO A 221 2.46 -23.45 11.75
C PRO A 221 1.61 -24.53 12.42
N ILE A 222 0.90 -25.30 11.62
CA ILE A 222 0.16 -26.48 12.06
C ILE A 222 0.68 -27.72 11.33
N ASP A 223 0.43 -28.90 11.88
CA ASP A 223 0.80 -30.14 11.23
C ASP A 223 0.20 -30.26 9.82
N THR A 224 1.01 -30.66 8.85
CA THR A 224 0.61 -30.70 7.44
C THR A 224 -0.55 -31.64 7.17
N ASN A 225 -0.60 -32.81 7.83
CA ASN A 225 -1.67 -33.79 7.62
C ASN A 225 -2.98 -33.28 8.24
N THR A 226 -2.88 -32.62 9.39
CA THR A 226 -4.03 -31.96 10.03
C THR A 226 -4.57 -30.86 9.13
N ALA A 227 -3.72 -30.03 8.54
CA ALA A 227 -4.13 -28.98 7.60
C ALA A 227 -4.79 -29.54 6.35
N LYS A 228 -4.18 -30.56 5.71
CA LYS A 228 -4.75 -31.23 4.53
C LYS A 228 -6.11 -31.86 4.85
N LYS A 229 -6.23 -32.57 5.97
CA LYS A 229 -7.50 -33.15 6.42
C LYS A 229 -8.57 -32.10 6.60
N ALA A 230 -8.25 -30.96 7.23
CA ALA A 230 -9.19 -29.84 7.41
C ALA A 230 -9.65 -29.22 6.09
N LEU A 231 -8.82 -29.29 5.05
CA LEU A 231 -9.13 -28.80 3.69
C LEU A 231 -9.73 -29.88 2.77
N GLY A 232 -9.97 -31.10 3.26
CA GLY A 232 -10.47 -32.22 2.45
C GLY A 232 -9.48 -32.76 1.43
N ILE A 233 -8.17 -32.59 1.68
CA ILE A 233 -7.09 -33.02 0.78
C ILE A 233 -6.49 -34.31 1.30
N ASP A 234 -6.26 -35.27 0.41
CA ASP A 234 -5.56 -36.53 0.75
C ASP A 234 -4.15 -36.22 1.26
N PRO A 235 -3.72 -36.78 2.41
CA PRO A 235 -2.40 -36.54 2.99
C PRO A 235 -1.22 -36.87 2.06
N SER A 236 -1.39 -37.84 1.14
CA SER A 236 -0.37 -38.24 0.17
C SER A 236 -0.17 -37.23 -0.96
N GLN A 237 -1.17 -36.39 -1.23
CA GLN A 237 -1.12 -35.40 -2.32
C GLN A 237 -0.12 -34.28 -2.03
N LYS A 238 0.61 -33.84 -3.04
CA LYS A 238 1.37 -32.60 -3.01
C LYS A 238 0.47 -31.44 -3.40
N VAL A 239 0.56 -30.33 -2.65
CA VAL A 239 -0.31 -29.17 -2.83
C VAL A 239 0.51 -27.96 -3.25
N ILE A 240 0.07 -27.30 -4.31
CA ILE A 240 0.56 -25.99 -4.71
C ILE A 240 -0.51 -24.97 -4.32
N GLY A 241 -0.17 -24.04 -3.42
CA GLY A 241 -1.07 -22.99 -2.96
C GLY A 241 -0.80 -21.66 -3.68
N PHE A 242 -1.86 -21.02 -4.15
CA PHE A 242 -1.83 -19.65 -4.67
C PHE A 242 -2.88 -18.81 -3.95
N ILE A 243 -2.43 -17.68 -3.35
CA ILE A 243 -3.32 -16.80 -2.58
C ILE A 243 -3.14 -15.36 -3.07
N ALA A 244 -4.25 -14.72 -3.44
CA ALA A 244 -4.27 -13.32 -3.82
C ALA A 244 -5.60 -12.66 -3.43
N ASP A 245 -5.61 -11.34 -3.18
CA ASP A 245 -6.86 -10.60 -2.93
C ASP A 245 -7.77 -10.62 -4.17
N SER A 246 -7.18 -10.50 -5.38
CA SER A 246 -7.85 -10.69 -6.66
C SER A 246 -7.01 -11.59 -7.56
N ILE A 247 -7.61 -12.68 -8.02
CA ILE A 247 -6.98 -13.62 -8.95
C ILE A 247 -6.84 -12.99 -10.35
N SER A 248 -7.75 -12.09 -10.70
CA SER A 248 -7.73 -11.39 -12.00
C SER A 248 -6.65 -10.29 -12.09
N ASP A 249 -5.98 -9.94 -10.99
CA ASP A 249 -4.89 -8.99 -11.02
C ASP A 249 -3.63 -9.63 -11.64
N PRO A 250 -3.18 -9.20 -12.85
CA PRO A 250 -2.06 -9.82 -13.55
C PRO A 250 -0.75 -9.75 -12.76
N ARG A 251 -0.59 -8.76 -11.88
CA ARG A 251 0.59 -8.59 -11.01
C ARG A 251 0.73 -9.72 -9.99
N LYS A 252 -0.34 -10.47 -9.71
CA LYS A 252 -0.33 -11.61 -8.78
C LYS A 252 0.24 -12.88 -9.39
N GLY A 253 0.35 -12.95 -10.72
CA GLY A 253 1.09 -14.00 -11.41
C GLY A 253 0.35 -15.32 -11.58
N ILE A 254 -1.00 -15.37 -11.49
CA ILE A 254 -1.76 -16.63 -11.71
C ILE A 254 -1.51 -17.21 -13.11
N ALA A 255 -1.39 -16.37 -14.13
CA ALA A 255 -1.11 -16.81 -15.48
C ALA A 255 0.29 -17.47 -15.60
N ALA A 256 1.29 -16.91 -14.91
CA ALA A 256 2.64 -17.48 -14.88
C ALA A 256 2.65 -18.84 -14.13
N LEU A 257 1.91 -18.96 -13.04
CA LEU A 257 1.74 -20.23 -12.33
C LEU A 257 1.10 -21.28 -13.25
N HIS A 258 0.02 -20.94 -13.93
CA HIS A 258 -0.67 -21.84 -14.86
C HIS A 258 0.25 -22.30 -16.00
N GLN A 259 1.02 -21.38 -16.59
CA GLN A 259 2.00 -21.71 -17.63
C GLN A 259 3.09 -22.66 -17.10
N ALA A 260 3.60 -22.42 -15.88
CA ALA A 260 4.60 -23.29 -15.26
C ALA A 260 4.06 -24.70 -15.02
N LEU A 261 2.83 -24.83 -14.51
CA LEU A 261 2.16 -26.13 -14.29
C LEU A 261 1.97 -26.88 -15.63
N ASN A 262 1.50 -26.20 -16.67
CA ASN A 262 1.37 -26.81 -18.01
C ASN A 262 2.73 -27.27 -18.58
N THR A 263 3.79 -26.53 -18.31
CA THR A 263 5.15 -26.92 -18.74
C THR A 263 5.60 -28.17 -17.99
N LEU A 264 5.38 -28.23 -16.67
CA LEU A 264 5.71 -29.41 -15.87
C LEU A 264 4.94 -30.65 -16.34
N ALA A 265 3.65 -30.52 -16.64
CA ALA A 265 2.84 -31.59 -17.18
C ALA A 265 3.42 -32.13 -18.50
N ARG A 266 3.73 -31.24 -19.45
CA ARG A 266 4.36 -31.62 -20.75
C ARG A 266 5.71 -32.31 -20.59
N MET A 267 6.48 -31.99 -19.54
CA MET A 267 7.78 -32.63 -19.24
C MET A 267 7.63 -34.03 -18.61
N GLY A 268 6.40 -34.58 -18.50
CA GLY A 268 6.14 -35.89 -17.95
C GLY A 268 6.27 -35.99 -16.41
N TYR A 269 6.32 -34.85 -15.73
CA TYR A 269 6.37 -34.84 -14.26
C TYR A 269 5.14 -35.47 -13.61
N GLU A 270 4.02 -35.59 -14.35
CA GLU A 270 2.78 -36.23 -13.88
C GLU A 270 2.86 -37.75 -13.76
N GLN A 271 3.72 -38.41 -14.55
CA GLN A 271 3.78 -39.88 -14.59
C GLN A 271 4.39 -40.52 -13.34
N ASN A 272 5.21 -39.79 -12.57
CA ASN A 272 5.92 -40.35 -11.42
C ASN A 272 5.61 -39.69 -10.06
N ARG A 273 4.90 -38.58 -10.01
CA ARG A 273 4.54 -37.88 -8.75
C ARG A 273 3.28 -37.05 -8.98
N PRO A 274 2.11 -37.56 -8.58
CA PRO A 274 0.86 -36.81 -8.76
C PRO A 274 0.86 -35.52 -7.95
N TYR A 275 0.94 -34.38 -8.65
CA TYR A 275 0.51 -33.09 -8.09
C TYR A 275 -1.00 -32.97 -8.36
N HIS A 276 -1.84 -33.22 -7.36
CA HIS A 276 -3.24 -33.41 -7.61
C HIS A 276 -4.15 -32.23 -7.20
N SER A 277 -3.60 -31.14 -6.62
CA SER A 277 -4.45 -30.02 -6.23
C SER A 277 -3.70 -28.71 -6.25
N ALA A 278 -4.15 -27.77 -7.07
CA ALA A 278 -3.83 -26.38 -6.95
C ALA A 278 -4.93 -25.69 -6.13
N LEU A 279 -4.62 -25.23 -4.92
CA LEU A 279 -5.52 -24.42 -4.12
C LEU A 279 -5.38 -22.97 -4.54
N VAL A 280 -6.39 -22.43 -5.20
CA VAL A 280 -6.45 -21.03 -5.56
C VAL A 280 -7.46 -20.34 -4.67
N TYR A 281 -6.98 -19.42 -3.82
CA TYR A 281 -7.82 -18.63 -2.94
C TYR A 281 -7.69 -17.14 -3.29
N GLY A 282 -8.84 -16.52 -3.58
CA GLY A 282 -8.90 -15.09 -3.89
C GLY A 282 -10.32 -14.68 -4.28
N LYS A 283 -10.59 -13.38 -4.31
CA LYS A 283 -11.83 -12.87 -4.87
C LYS A 283 -11.81 -13.10 -6.37
N SER A 284 -12.64 -14.03 -6.82
CA SER A 284 -12.95 -14.25 -8.23
C SER A 284 -14.43 -13.95 -8.45
N LEU A 285 -14.77 -13.42 -9.61
CA LEU A 285 -16.17 -13.31 -10.05
C LEU A 285 -16.78 -14.65 -10.45
N THR A 286 -15.97 -15.71 -10.54
CA THR A 286 -16.40 -17.08 -10.83
C THR A 286 -15.49 -18.07 -10.13
N SER A 287 -16.07 -19.03 -9.42
CA SER A 287 -15.36 -20.21 -8.90
C SER A 287 -14.94 -21.08 -10.08
N THR A 288 -13.70 -21.03 -10.46
CA THR A 288 -13.09 -22.03 -11.37
C THR A 288 -12.27 -22.98 -10.54
N HIS A 289 -12.71 -24.22 -10.43
CA HIS A 289 -11.83 -25.34 -10.09
C HIS A 289 -10.90 -25.55 -11.31
N LEU A 290 -9.62 -25.42 -11.09
CA LEU A 290 -8.59 -25.79 -12.07
C LEU A 290 -8.32 -27.28 -11.97
#